data_b5ce080f5f22c779b3efcf8cedcb3446
#
_entry.id   b5ce080f5f22c779b3efcf8cedcb3446
#
_cell.length_a   1.000
_cell.length_b   1.000
_cell.length_c   1.000
_cell.angle_alpha   90.00
_cell.angle_beta   90.00
_cell.angle_gamma   90.00
#
_symmetry.space_group_name_H-M   'P 1'
#
loop_
_entity.id
_entity.type
_entity.pdbx_description
1 polymer ?
#
loop_
_entity_poly.entity_id
_entity_poly.type
_entity_poly.pdbx_seq_one_letter_code
_entity_poly.pdbx_strand_id
1 'polypeptide(L)'
;MKKGYWTGQVFVVKDEEKWNNYLTKYTQIEKNHLENKTGNFLSVAVGQPKVKIQGSDLMFAAVVEFNSLQDAIDCYKSEEYQSALSELGENPEETVVRNLSIFES
;
A
#
# COMPACT_ATOMS: atom_id res chain seq x y z
N MET A 1 -22.43 -5.47 3.79
CA MET A 1 -21.75 -4.16 3.64
C MET A 1 -20.54 -4.32 2.73
N LYS A 2 -20.37 -3.41 1.78
CA LYS A 2 -19.21 -3.45 0.89
C LYS A 2 -17.99 -2.84 1.57
N LYS A 3 -16.86 -3.50 1.38
CA LYS A 3 -15.55 -3.04 1.87
C LYS A 3 -14.77 -2.36 0.75
N GLY A 4 -13.81 -1.54 1.13
CA GLY A 4 -12.84 -0.99 0.20
C GLY A 4 -11.48 -1.66 0.39
N TYR A 5 -10.71 -1.74 -0.69
CA TYR A 5 -9.40 -2.41 -0.65
C TYR A 5 -8.38 -1.62 -1.44
N TRP A 6 -7.18 -1.51 -0.87
CA TRP A 6 -6.00 -1.19 -1.66
C TRP A 6 -5.34 -2.50 -2.06
N THR A 7 -4.96 -2.63 -3.31
CA THR A 7 -4.13 -3.73 -3.76
C THR A 7 -2.87 -3.16 -4.37
N GLY A 8 -1.73 -3.64 -3.91
CA GLY A 8 -0.43 -3.23 -4.39
C GLY A 8 0.38 -4.42 -4.84
N GLN A 9 1.08 -4.28 -5.97
CA GLN A 9 1.97 -5.29 -6.49
C GLN A 9 3.30 -4.61 -6.80
N VAL A 10 4.37 -5.03 -6.12
CA VAL A 10 5.71 -4.45 -6.28
C VAL A 10 6.57 -5.42 -7.08
N PHE A 11 7.11 -4.92 -8.20
CA PHE A 11 7.92 -5.70 -9.12
C PHE A 11 9.42 -5.48 -8.89
N VAL A 12 9.83 -4.22 -8.78
CA VAL A 12 11.25 -3.86 -8.64
C VAL A 12 11.37 -2.63 -7.75
N VAL A 13 12.30 -2.67 -6.81
CA VAL A 13 12.71 -1.49 -6.04
C VAL A 13 14.05 -1.02 -6.59
N LYS A 14 14.07 0.20 -7.12
CA LYS A 14 15.25 0.79 -7.76
C LYS A 14 16.06 1.68 -6.83
N ASP A 15 15.40 2.32 -5.85
CA ASP A 15 16.04 3.17 -4.85
C ASP A 15 15.59 2.70 -3.47
N GLU A 16 16.43 1.88 -2.83
CA GLU A 16 16.07 1.26 -1.55
C GLU A 16 15.95 2.27 -0.42
N GLU A 17 16.74 3.34 -0.42
CA GLU A 17 16.67 4.35 0.63
C GLU A 17 15.31 5.06 0.63
N LYS A 18 14.90 5.55 -0.54
CA LYS A 18 13.58 6.20 -0.69
C LYS A 18 12.46 5.24 -0.38
N TRP A 19 12.56 4.01 -0.87
CA TRP A 19 11.55 2.98 -0.61
C TRP A 19 11.42 2.69 0.88
N ASN A 20 12.54 2.58 1.60
CA ASN A 20 12.52 2.34 3.03
C ASN A 20 11.93 3.52 3.80
N ASN A 21 12.20 4.75 3.38
CA ASN A 21 11.59 5.94 3.97
C ASN A 21 10.06 5.92 3.79
N TYR A 22 9.61 5.54 2.60
CA TYR A 22 8.18 5.36 2.33
C TYR A 22 7.58 4.28 3.25
N LEU A 23 8.22 3.12 3.35
CA LEU A 23 7.73 2.02 4.18
C LEU A 23 7.66 2.39 5.66
N THR A 24 8.60 3.19 6.15
CA THR A 24 8.59 3.66 7.54
C THR A 24 7.32 4.45 7.83
N LYS A 25 6.97 5.38 6.93
CA LYS A 25 5.75 6.17 7.07
C LYS A 25 4.49 5.33 6.87
N TYR A 26 4.52 4.42 5.91
CA TYR A 26 3.42 3.47 5.66
C TYR A 26 3.12 2.65 6.91
N THR A 27 4.15 2.08 7.52
CA THR A 27 4.02 1.27 8.72
C THR A 27 3.45 2.09 9.88
N GLN A 28 3.84 3.36 10.00
CA GLN A 28 3.31 4.24 11.04
C GLN A 28 1.82 4.50 10.86
N ILE A 29 1.36 4.65 9.62
CA ILE A 29 -0.07 4.83 9.31
C ILE A 29 -0.85 3.59 9.77
N GLU A 30 -0.38 2.41 9.40
CA GLU A 30 -0.99 1.15 9.81
C GLU A 30 -1.08 1.04 11.33
N LYS A 31 0.02 1.36 12.01
CA LYS A 31 0.09 1.32 13.46
C LYS A 31 -0.90 2.29 14.11
N ASN A 32 -1.01 3.51 13.58
CA ASN A 32 -1.94 4.52 14.10
C ASN A 32 -3.38 4.05 13.99
N HIS A 33 -3.77 3.44 12.86
CA HIS A 33 -5.12 2.89 12.69
C HIS A 33 -5.39 1.75 13.65
N LEU A 34 -4.40 0.88 13.87
CA LEU A 34 -4.53 -0.24 14.79
C LEU A 34 -4.71 0.25 16.24
N GLU A 35 -3.88 1.20 16.68
CA GLU A 35 -3.94 1.74 18.04
C GLU A 35 -5.26 2.47 18.31
N ASN A 36 -5.77 3.20 17.31
CA ASN A 36 -7.02 3.94 17.43
C ASN A 36 -8.25 3.09 17.13
N LYS A 37 -8.07 1.83 16.79
CA LYS A 37 -9.16 0.87 16.51
C LYS A 37 -10.16 1.40 15.50
N THR A 38 -9.67 2.01 14.43
CA THR A 38 -10.53 2.60 13.41
C THR A 38 -11.29 1.58 12.58
N GLY A 39 -10.80 0.33 12.54
CA GLY A 39 -11.31 -0.69 11.63
C GLY A 39 -10.81 -0.55 10.20
N ASN A 40 -10.06 0.50 9.91
CA ASN A 40 -9.46 0.76 8.61
C ASN A 40 -7.99 0.34 8.58
N PHE A 41 -7.43 0.24 7.37
CA PHE A 41 -6.02 -0.07 7.13
C PHE A 41 -5.60 -1.42 7.70
N LEU A 42 -6.40 -2.44 7.43
CA LEU A 42 -6.10 -3.80 7.88
C LEU A 42 -5.37 -4.56 6.78
N SER A 43 -4.11 -4.92 7.01
CA SER A 43 -3.35 -5.76 6.08
C SER A 43 -3.91 -7.18 6.15
N VAL A 44 -4.72 -7.55 5.17
CA VAL A 44 -5.36 -8.87 5.14
C VAL A 44 -4.50 -9.91 4.42
N ALA A 45 -3.59 -9.46 3.55
CA ALA A 45 -2.61 -10.33 2.92
C ALA A 45 -1.41 -9.48 2.51
N VAL A 46 -0.21 -9.94 2.83
CA VAL A 46 1.02 -9.25 2.46
C VAL A 46 2.17 -10.26 2.39
N GLY A 47 3.04 -10.07 1.43
CA GLY A 47 4.26 -10.87 1.32
C GLY A 47 4.59 -11.28 -0.10
N GLN A 48 5.57 -12.17 -0.20
CA GLN A 48 6.01 -12.71 -1.47
C GLN A 48 5.01 -13.76 -1.98
N PRO A 49 4.81 -13.86 -3.30
CA PRO A 49 3.97 -14.91 -3.85
C PRO A 49 4.48 -16.30 -3.43
N LYS A 50 3.57 -17.16 -2.98
CA LYS A 50 3.88 -18.54 -2.64
C LYS A 50 3.77 -19.46 -3.85
N VAL A 51 2.86 -19.12 -4.77
CA VAL A 51 2.65 -19.85 -6.01
C VAL A 51 2.47 -18.85 -7.13
N LYS A 52 3.32 -18.92 -8.14
CA LYS A 52 3.16 -18.12 -9.35
C LYS A 52 2.41 -18.95 -10.38
N ILE A 53 1.34 -18.40 -10.90
CA ILE A 53 0.54 -19.08 -11.93
C ILE A 53 0.85 -18.52 -13.32
N GLN A 54 0.90 -17.19 -13.43
CA GLN A 54 1.12 -16.55 -14.73
C GLN A 54 1.54 -15.09 -14.52
N GLY A 55 2.27 -14.54 -15.46
CA GLY A 55 2.62 -13.12 -15.49
C GLY A 55 4.03 -12.81 -15.02
N SER A 56 4.29 -11.52 -14.78
CA SER A 56 5.60 -11.04 -14.37
C SER A 56 5.92 -11.45 -12.93
N ASP A 57 7.21 -11.59 -12.63
CA ASP A 57 7.65 -11.90 -11.29
C ASP A 57 7.39 -10.73 -10.33
N LEU A 58 6.84 -11.03 -9.17
CA LEU A 58 6.57 -10.06 -8.12
C LEU A 58 7.60 -10.20 -7.00
N MET A 59 8.07 -9.05 -6.47
CA MET A 59 8.81 -9.05 -5.22
C MET A 59 7.86 -9.34 -4.06
N PHE A 60 6.74 -8.59 -4.01
CA PHE A 60 5.69 -8.83 -3.03
C PHE A 60 4.40 -8.12 -3.45
N ALA A 61 3.32 -8.48 -2.78
CA ALA A 61 2.03 -7.82 -2.93
C ALA A 61 1.42 -7.57 -1.56
N ALA A 62 0.47 -6.63 -1.52
CA ALA A 62 -0.25 -6.31 -0.30
C ALA A 62 -1.71 -6.05 -0.63
N VAL A 63 -2.59 -6.50 0.27
CA VAL A 63 -4.02 -6.19 0.22
C VAL A 63 -4.39 -5.57 1.55
N VAL A 64 -4.91 -4.35 1.52
CA VAL A 64 -5.31 -3.59 2.70
C VAL A 64 -6.82 -3.37 2.67
N GLU A 65 -7.51 -3.75 3.74
CA GLU A 65 -8.96 -3.62 3.84
C GLU A 65 -9.35 -2.36 4.59
N PHE A 66 -10.40 -1.70 4.10
CA PHE A 66 -11.04 -0.54 4.71
C PHE A 66 -12.52 -0.82 4.91
N ASN A 67 -13.16 -0.08 5.82
CA ASN A 67 -14.58 -0.26 6.10
C ASN A 67 -15.47 0.02 4.87
N SER A 68 -15.01 0.88 3.97
CA SER A 68 -15.76 1.22 2.76
C SER A 68 -14.81 1.68 1.65
N LEU A 69 -15.32 1.75 0.42
CA LEU A 69 -14.58 2.34 -0.71
C LEU A 69 -14.18 3.78 -0.38
N GLN A 70 -15.09 4.56 0.21
CA GLN A 70 -14.80 5.95 0.52
C GLN A 70 -13.67 6.08 1.53
N ASP A 71 -13.64 5.20 2.55
CA ASP A 71 -12.56 5.20 3.52
C ASP A 71 -11.21 4.87 2.88
N ALA A 72 -11.20 3.94 1.91
CA ALA A 72 -9.98 3.62 1.16
C ALA A 72 -9.48 4.81 0.35
N ILE A 73 -10.40 5.53 -0.30
CA ILE A 73 -10.09 6.74 -1.08
C ILE A 73 -9.60 7.85 -0.16
N ASP A 74 -10.29 8.08 0.95
CA ASP A 74 -9.94 9.14 1.90
C ASP A 74 -8.56 8.90 2.51
N CYS A 75 -8.22 7.66 2.84
CA CYS A 75 -6.90 7.33 3.35
C CYS A 75 -5.81 7.59 2.31
N TYR A 76 -6.06 7.26 1.05
CA TYR A 76 -5.11 7.57 -0.04
C TYR A 76 -4.86 9.08 -0.14
N LYS A 77 -5.92 9.88 0.02
CA LYS A 77 -5.83 11.36 -0.07
C LYS A 77 -5.37 12.02 1.23
N SER A 78 -5.25 11.26 2.32
CA SER A 78 -4.86 11.82 3.61
C SER A 78 -3.46 12.43 3.58
N GLU A 79 -3.22 13.42 4.45
CA GLU A 79 -1.91 14.06 4.56
C GLU A 79 -0.83 13.04 4.93
N GLU A 80 -1.14 12.09 5.81
CA GLU A 80 -0.21 11.06 6.24
C GLU A 80 0.25 10.21 5.06
N TYR A 81 -0.69 9.75 4.23
CA TYR A 81 -0.32 8.91 3.10
C TYR A 81 0.37 9.72 1.99
N GLN A 82 -0.09 10.94 1.72
CA GLN A 82 0.57 11.81 0.76
C GLN A 82 2.00 12.15 1.20
N SER A 83 2.23 12.30 2.51
CA SER A 83 3.58 12.46 3.05
C SER A 83 4.43 11.22 2.80
N ALA A 84 3.86 10.02 2.96
CA ALA A 84 4.56 8.78 2.64
C ALA A 84 4.92 8.72 1.14
N LEU A 85 3.96 9.04 0.28
CA LEU A 85 4.20 9.06 -1.17
C LEU A 85 5.30 10.02 -1.57
N SER A 86 5.43 11.16 -0.90
CA SER A 86 6.46 12.14 -1.22
C SER A 86 7.88 11.60 -1.04
N GLU A 87 8.05 10.57 -0.20
CA GLU A 87 9.34 9.92 -0.01
C GLU A 87 9.82 9.18 -1.26
N LEU A 88 8.92 8.84 -2.17
CA LEU A 88 9.27 8.17 -3.42
C LEU A 88 9.90 9.12 -4.44
N GLY A 89 9.89 10.44 -4.17
CA GLY A 89 10.49 11.45 -5.03
C GLY A 89 9.52 12.00 -6.08
N GLU A 90 10.02 12.93 -6.90
CA GLU A 90 9.21 13.57 -7.96
C GLU A 90 8.78 12.58 -9.04
N ASN A 91 9.61 11.57 -9.30
CA ASN A 91 9.35 10.54 -10.29
C ASN A 91 9.32 9.17 -9.59
N PRO A 92 8.17 8.78 -8.99
CA PRO A 92 8.08 7.54 -8.21
C PRO A 92 8.53 6.29 -8.96
N GLU A 93 8.36 6.26 -10.29
CA GLU A 93 8.77 5.14 -11.13
C GLU A 93 10.29 4.97 -11.19
N GLU A 94 11.08 5.97 -10.79
CA GLU A 94 12.52 5.85 -10.64
C GLU A 94 12.92 5.19 -9.32
N THR A 95 11.99 5.13 -8.36
CA THR A 95 12.20 4.52 -7.06
C THR A 95 11.67 3.08 -7.03
N VAL A 96 10.49 2.86 -7.58
CA VAL A 96 9.81 1.57 -7.51
C VAL A 96 8.92 1.35 -8.71
N VAL A 97 8.91 0.12 -9.22
CA VAL A 97 7.96 -0.29 -10.25
C VAL A 97 6.86 -1.10 -9.56
N ARG A 98 5.65 -0.55 -9.56
CA ARG A 98 4.51 -1.18 -8.87
C ARG A 98 3.19 -0.82 -9.50
N ASN A 99 2.19 -1.64 -9.22
CA ASN A 99 0.79 -1.30 -9.44
C ASN A 99 0.15 -1.00 -8.09
N LEU A 100 -0.73 -0.02 -8.05
CA LEU A 100 -1.51 0.31 -6.87
C LEU A 100 -2.91 0.67 -7.33
N SER A 101 -3.91 -0.03 -6.79
CA SER A 101 -5.31 0.15 -7.21
C SER A 101 -6.23 0.08 -6.00
N ILE A 102 -7.41 0.69 -6.14
CA ILE A 102 -8.45 0.68 -5.11
C ILE A 102 -9.64 -0.08 -5.67
N PHE A 103 -10.14 -1.04 -4.90
CA PHE A 103 -11.27 -1.88 -5.28
C PHE A 103 -12.38 -1.81 -4.23
N GLU A 104 -13.56 -2.23 -4.64
CA GLU A 104 -14.72 -2.41 -3.74
C GLU A 104 -15.21 -3.84 -3.88
N SER A 105 -15.55 -4.43 -2.73
CA SER A 105 -16.09 -5.80 -2.71
C SER A 105 -17.52 -5.90 -3.26
#